data_5b341271bb4210b5c88241e44447e97b
#
_entry.id   5b341271bb4210b5c88241e44447e97b
#
_cell.length_a   1.000
_cell.length_b   1.000
_cell.length_c   1.000
_cell.angle_alpha   90.00
_cell.angle_beta   90.00
_cell.angle_gamma   90.00
#
_symmetry.space_group_name_H-M   'P 1'
#
loop_
_entity.id
_entity.type
_entity.pdbx_description
1 polymer ?
#
loop_
_entity_poly.entity_id
_entity_poly.type
_entity_poly.pdbx_seq_one_letter_code
_entity_poly.pdbx_strand_id
1 'polypeptide(L)'
;MEASQKSTSMRSIHVVMKAAEGMLVFKLDDIETATAFTDLLPLELTLEDYAETEKITYLPRKLNTRGAPEGYTPVQGDLAYYAPWGNLAIFHKSFSYSPGLVRLGTLLSGMDILRKSGATKVRIELERQV
;
A
#
# COMPACT_ATOMS: atom_id res chain seq x y z
N MET A 1 -13.49 -24.52 17.84
CA MET A 1 -13.20 -24.07 18.18
C MET A 1 -12.71 -22.81 18.00
N GLU A 2 -12.34 -22.14 18.61
CA GLU A 2 -11.96 -20.95 18.46
C GLU A 2 -10.86 -20.79 17.62
N ALA A 3 -10.28 -21.83 17.31
CA ALA A 3 -9.18 -21.78 16.39
C ALA A 3 -9.55 -21.11 15.10
N SER A 4 -10.73 -21.34 14.64
CA SER A 4 -11.11 -20.74 13.36
C SER A 4 -11.20 -19.23 13.46
N GLN A 5 -11.59 -18.71 14.58
CA GLN A 5 -11.62 -17.31 14.72
C GLN A 5 -10.27 -16.72 14.74
N LYS A 6 -9.34 -17.39 15.41
CA LYS A 6 -8.03 -16.93 15.40
C LYS A 6 -7.44 -16.93 14.04
N SER A 7 -7.70 -17.97 13.28
CA SER A 7 -7.21 -18.04 11.92
C SER A 7 -7.68 -16.89 11.10
N THR A 8 -8.92 -16.51 11.28
CA THR A 8 -9.47 -15.41 10.52
C THR A 8 -8.76 -14.12 10.86
N SER A 9 -8.56 -13.86 12.13
CA SER A 9 -7.93 -12.61 12.51
C SER A 9 -6.45 -12.60 12.16
N MET A 10 -5.83 -13.77 12.03
CA MET A 10 -4.43 -13.82 11.69
C MET A 10 -4.20 -13.93 10.20
N ARG A 11 -5.28 -14.03 9.43
CA ARG A 11 -5.12 -14.19 7.99
C ARG A 11 -4.42 -13.01 7.39
N SER A 12 -3.45 -13.29 6.54
CA SER A 12 -2.75 -12.26 5.80
C SER A 12 -3.55 -11.84 4.60
N ILE A 13 -3.64 -10.56 4.37
CA ILE A 13 -4.29 -10.03 3.18
C ILE A 13 -3.23 -9.47 2.29
N HIS A 14 -3.17 -9.96 1.06
CA HIS A 14 -2.18 -9.51 0.09
C HIS A 14 -2.85 -8.75 -1.03
N VAL A 15 -2.14 -7.75 -1.51
CA VAL A 15 -2.56 -6.95 -2.65
C VAL A 15 -1.46 -7.06 -3.69
N VAL A 16 -1.84 -7.21 -4.95
CA VAL A 16 -0.88 -7.25 -6.04
C VAL A 16 -1.12 -6.05 -6.95
N MET A 17 -0.02 -5.46 -7.41
CA MET A 17 -0.06 -4.42 -8.43
C MET A 17 0.62 -4.99 -9.65
N LYS A 18 -0.17 -5.23 -10.70
CA LYS A 18 0.34 -5.85 -11.91
C LYS A 18 0.79 -4.77 -12.88
N ALA A 19 2.04 -4.84 -13.30
CA ALA A 19 2.62 -3.90 -14.25
C ALA A 19 3.10 -4.68 -15.47
N ALA A 20 3.51 -3.97 -16.51
CA ALA A 20 4.00 -4.63 -17.71
C ALA A 20 5.22 -5.49 -17.43
N GLU A 21 6.09 -5.05 -16.52
CA GLU A 21 7.33 -5.76 -16.24
C GLU A 21 7.19 -6.84 -15.18
N GLY A 22 6.07 -6.95 -14.51
CA GLY A 22 5.90 -7.93 -13.44
C GLY A 22 4.95 -7.42 -12.39
N MET A 23 5.10 -7.90 -11.16
CA MET A 23 4.15 -7.58 -10.11
C MET A 23 4.84 -7.07 -8.86
N LEU A 24 4.16 -6.15 -8.19
CA LEU A 24 4.50 -5.77 -6.82
C LEU A 24 3.51 -6.51 -5.92
N VAL A 25 4.00 -7.17 -4.91
CA VAL A 25 3.14 -7.91 -3.99
C VAL A 25 3.31 -7.32 -2.60
N PHE A 26 2.20 -6.99 -1.95
CA PHE A 26 2.22 -6.37 -0.63
C PHE A 26 1.41 -7.20 0.36
N LYS A 27 1.86 -7.19 1.60
CA LYS A 27 1.09 -7.74 2.71
C LYS A 27 0.54 -6.56 3.47
N LEU A 28 -0.76 -6.53 3.70
CA LEU A 28 -1.39 -5.39 4.38
C LEU A 28 -1.41 -5.57 5.88
N ASP A 29 -1.35 -4.45 6.59
CA ASP A 29 -1.53 -4.42 8.03
C ASP A 29 -3.02 -4.56 8.35
N ASP A 30 -3.32 -5.08 9.52
CA ASP A 30 -4.71 -5.30 9.92
C ASP A 30 -5.23 -4.04 10.59
N ILE A 31 -5.57 -3.04 9.78
CA ILE A 31 -6.10 -1.76 10.28
C ILE A 31 -7.25 -1.32 9.38
N GLU A 32 -8.09 -0.44 9.90
CA GLU A 32 -9.27 0.02 9.18
C GLU A 32 -8.93 0.74 7.88
N THR A 33 -7.86 1.53 7.89
CA THR A 33 -7.48 2.26 6.68
C THR A 33 -7.10 1.30 5.57
N ALA A 34 -6.40 0.21 5.90
CA ALA A 34 -6.04 -0.79 4.90
C ALA A 34 -7.28 -1.50 4.36
N THR A 35 -8.25 -1.78 5.22
CA THR A 35 -9.51 -2.38 4.77
C THR A 35 -10.25 -1.44 3.83
N ALA A 36 -10.28 -0.17 4.16
CA ALA A 36 -10.92 0.82 3.29
C ALA A 36 -10.25 0.87 1.92
N PHE A 37 -8.92 0.70 1.89
CA PHE A 37 -8.21 0.66 0.63
C PHE A 37 -8.63 -0.57 -0.19
N THR A 38 -8.71 -1.75 0.43
CA THR A 38 -9.09 -2.94 -0.31
C THR A 38 -10.53 -2.88 -0.82
N ASP A 39 -11.39 -2.09 -0.16
CA ASP A 39 -12.76 -1.93 -0.63
C ASP A 39 -12.84 -1.19 -1.95
N LEU A 40 -11.79 -0.49 -2.35
CA LEU A 40 -11.78 0.22 -3.62
C LEU A 40 -11.33 -0.66 -4.78
N LEU A 41 -10.76 -1.82 -4.50
CA LEU A 41 -10.15 -2.65 -5.55
C LEU A 41 -11.20 -3.41 -6.36
N PRO A 42 -10.94 -3.68 -7.64
CA PRO A 42 -9.69 -3.40 -8.34
C PRO A 42 -9.60 -1.97 -8.84
N LEU A 43 -8.38 -1.50 -9.03
CA LEU A 43 -8.15 -0.16 -9.55
C LEU A 43 -7.08 -0.21 -10.62
N GLU A 44 -7.16 0.69 -11.60
CA GLU A 44 -6.10 0.87 -12.58
C GLU A 44 -5.59 2.29 -12.42
N LEU A 45 -4.35 2.41 -12.06
CA LEU A 45 -3.75 3.70 -11.73
C LEU A 45 -2.34 3.76 -12.30
N THR A 46 -1.77 4.96 -12.29
CA THR A 46 -0.39 5.15 -12.73
C THR A 46 0.43 5.61 -11.54
N LEU A 47 1.49 4.86 -11.25
CA LEU A 47 2.42 5.25 -10.21
C LEU A 47 3.43 6.23 -10.80
N GLU A 48 3.72 7.32 -10.08
CA GLU A 48 4.64 8.32 -10.56
C GLU A 48 5.69 8.60 -9.51
N ASP A 49 6.90 8.94 -9.96
CA ASP A 49 7.99 9.24 -9.04
C ASP A 49 7.71 10.50 -8.24
N TYR A 50 8.12 10.49 -7.00
CA TYR A 50 8.00 11.66 -6.15
C TYR A 50 9.20 11.71 -5.20
N ALA A 51 9.86 12.86 -5.14
CA ALA A 51 10.95 13.14 -4.19
C ALA A 51 12.09 12.13 -4.23
N GLU A 52 12.18 11.32 -5.27
CA GLU A 52 13.25 10.33 -5.44
C GLU A 52 13.27 9.28 -4.32
N THR A 53 12.23 9.19 -3.52
CA THR A 53 12.16 8.22 -2.44
C THR A 53 10.96 7.31 -2.59
N GLU A 54 9.99 7.67 -3.43
CA GLU A 54 8.75 6.93 -3.48
C GLU A 54 8.06 7.05 -4.82
N LYS A 55 7.07 6.20 -5.03
CA LYS A 55 6.13 6.37 -6.13
C LYS A 55 4.77 6.62 -5.52
N ILE A 56 4.02 7.54 -6.12
CA ILE A 56 2.71 7.92 -5.59
C ILE A 56 1.65 7.73 -6.65
N THR A 57 0.40 7.60 -6.19
CA THR A 57 -0.75 7.64 -7.08
C THR A 57 -1.96 8.09 -6.25
N TYR A 58 -2.82 8.91 -6.85
CA TYR A 58 -3.99 9.41 -6.14
C TYR A 58 -5.11 8.41 -6.22
N LEU A 59 -5.84 8.26 -5.11
CA LEU A 59 -6.97 7.34 -5.06
C LEU A 59 -8.25 8.08 -5.47
N PRO A 60 -9.24 7.35 -5.99
CA PRO A 60 -10.50 7.98 -6.41
C PRO A 60 -11.33 8.51 -5.25
N ARG A 61 -11.04 8.07 -4.03
CA ARG A 61 -11.75 8.60 -2.87
C ARG A 61 -10.84 8.50 -1.66
N LYS A 62 -11.09 9.36 -0.69
CA LYS A 62 -10.29 9.39 0.52
C LYS A 62 -10.61 8.19 1.38
N LEU A 63 -9.59 7.70 2.09
CA LEU A 63 -9.75 6.59 3.01
C LEU A 63 -9.98 7.14 4.41
N ASN A 64 -10.74 6.41 5.24
CA ASN A 64 -10.87 6.81 6.61
C ASN A 64 -9.59 6.45 7.36
N THR A 65 -9.18 7.30 8.28
CA THR A 65 -7.97 7.07 9.04
C THR A 65 -8.27 6.88 10.52
N ARG A 66 -9.48 6.40 10.80
CA ARG A 66 -9.92 6.19 12.16
C ARG A 66 -9.01 5.20 12.86
N GLY A 67 -8.52 5.57 14.02
CA GLY A 67 -7.64 4.71 14.79
C GLY A 67 -6.20 4.72 14.35
N ALA A 68 -5.86 5.44 13.27
CA ALA A 68 -4.49 5.47 12.78
C ALA A 68 -3.67 6.45 13.61
N PRO A 69 -2.37 6.21 13.76
CA PRO A 69 -1.49 7.18 14.41
C PRO A 69 -1.46 8.48 13.62
N GLU A 70 -1.01 9.54 14.27
CA GLU A 70 -0.94 10.86 13.68
C GLU A 70 0.02 10.91 12.49
N GLY A 71 1.01 10.05 12.48
CA GLY A 71 2.00 9.94 11.41
C GLY A 71 2.99 8.86 11.78
N TYR A 72 4.00 8.66 10.93
CA TYR A 72 5.04 7.70 11.26
C TYR A 72 6.25 7.90 10.35
N THR A 73 7.33 7.19 10.65
CA THR A 73 8.59 7.27 9.89
C THR A 73 8.62 6.09 8.93
N PRO A 74 8.43 6.32 7.62
CA PRO A 74 8.38 5.19 6.69
C PRO A 74 9.75 4.63 6.41
N VAL A 75 9.79 3.33 6.10
CA VAL A 75 11.02 2.66 5.72
C VAL A 75 10.85 2.05 4.34
N GLN A 76 11.97 1.66 3.75
CA GLN A 76 11.99 1.05 2.43
C GLN A 76 11.03 -0.13 2.39
N GLY A 77 10.18 -0.17 1.39
CA GLY A 77 9.20 -1.22 1.21
C GLY A 77 7.83 -0.91 1.76
N ASP A 78 7.66 0.22 2.45
CA ASP A 78 6.34 0.55 3.02
C ASP A 78 5.37 1.01 1.96
N LEU A 79 4.14 0.52 2.07
CA LEU A 79 3.00 1.04 1.33
C LEU A 79 2.22 1.90 2.31
N ALA A 80 2.03 3.16 1.99
CA ALA A 80 1.40 4.10 2.91
C ALA A 80 0.34 4.92 2.21
N TYR A 81 -0.51 5.55 3.01
CA TYR A 81 -1.53 6.47 2.54
C TYR A 81 -1.24 7.83 3.15
N TYR A 82 -1.10 8.85 2.30
CA TYR A 82 -0.85 10.20 2.79
C TYR A 82 -2.17 10.94 2.83
N ALA A 83 -2.75 11.04 4.01
CA ALA A 83 -4.10 11.55 4.18
C ALA A 83 -4.29 12.98 3.68
N PRO A 84 -3.34 13.91 3.91
CA PRO A 84 -3.57 15.29 3.47
C PRO A 84 -3.82 15.42 1.98
N TRP A 85 -3.21 14.57 1.15
CA TRP A 85 -3.39 14.63 -0.30
C TRP A 85 -4.27 13.52 -0.84
N GLY A 86 -4.54 12.47 -0.08
CA GLY A 86 -5.37 11.36 -0.53
C GLY A 86 -4.67 10.43 -1.50
N ASN A 87 -3.35 10.29 -1.39
CA ASN A 87 -2.60 9.43 -2.31
C ASN A 87 -1.93 8.27 -1.60
N LEU A 88 -1.69 7.22 -2.37
CA LEU A 88 -0.80 6.16 -1.92
C LEU A 88 0.64 6.62 -2.11
N ALA A 89 1.52 6.11 -1.26
CA ALA A 89 2.96 6.33 -1.39
C ALA A 89 3.65 5.01 -1.14
N ILE A 90 4.48 4.58 -2.08
CA ILE A 90 5.21 3.33 -1.96
C ILE A 90 6.69 3.68 -1.90
N PHE A 91 7.31 3.41 -0.77
CA PHE A 91 8.66 3.89 -0.51
C PHE A 91 9.71 2.89 -0.95
N HIS A 92 10.62 3.31 -1.82
CA HIS A 92 11.76 2.48 -2.17
C HIS A 92 13.03 2.95 -1.45
N LYS A 93 12.89 3.97 -0.60
CA LYS A 93 13.92 4.42 0.32
C LYS A 93 13.24 4.86 1.59
N SER A 94 13.97 4.86 2.68
CA SER A 94 13.44 5.35 3.95
C SER A 94 13.31 6.87 3.90
N PHE A 95 12.42 7.40 4.70
CA PHE A 95 12.17 8.82 4.72
C PHE A 95 11.99 9.27 6.18
N SER A 96 11.86 10.55 6.42
CA SER A 96 11.72 11.07 7.78
C SER A 96 10.27 11.00 8.24
N TYR A 97 10.06 11.21 9.53
CA TYR A 97 8.71 11.20 10.11
C TYR A 97 7.80 12.13 9.31
N SER A 98 6.62 11.66 8.99
CA SER A 98 5.67 12.42 8.18
C SER A 98 4.30 12.42 8.85
N PRO A 99 3.83 13.59 9.31
CA PRO A 99 2.47 13.67 9.85
C PRO A 99 1.46 13.40 8.74
N GLY A 100 0.39 12.72 9.07
CA GLY A 100 -0.65 12.40 8.10
C GLY A 100 -0.39 11.17 7.27
N LEU A 101 0.77 10.53 7.46
CA LEU A 101 1.10 9.32 6.73
C LEU A 101 0.67 8.11 7.53
N VAL A 102 -0.07 7.20 6.89
CA VAL A 102 -0.59 5.99 7.54
C VAL A 102 -0.02 4.78 6.82
N ARG A 103 0.64 3.90 7.54
CA ARG A 103 1.18 2.69 6.93
C ARG A 103 0.04 1.72 6.64
N LEU A 104 -0.04 1.23 5.41
CA LEU A 104 -1.03 0.24 5.01
C LEU A 104 -0.46 -1.16 4.95
N GLY A 105 0.82 -1.28 4.67
CA GLY A 105 1.43 -2.60 4.52
C GLY A 105 2.87 -2.53 4.10
N THR A 106 3.40 -3.67 3.68
CA THR A 106 4.80 -3.78 3.31
C THR A 106 4.97 -4.60 2.04
N LEU A 107 5.95 -4.22 1.24
CA LEU A 107 6.26 -4.90 -0.01
C LEU A 107 6.94 -6.23 0.28
N LEU A 108 6.45 -7.30 -0.34
CA LEU A 108 7.04 -8.62 -0.23
C LEU A 108 7.93 -8.93 -1.42
N SER A 109 7.58 -8.43 -2.61
CA SER A 109 8.40 -8.65 -3.79
C SER A 109 8.12 -7.58 -4.82
N GLY A 110 9.08 -7.34 -5.72
CA GLY A 110 8.92 -6.39 -6.81
C GLY A 110 9.70 -5.11 -6.63
N MET A 111 10.65 -5.07 -5.72
CA MET A 111 11.39 -3.84 -5.47
C MET A 111 12.09 -3.30 -6.72
N ASP A 112 12.55 -4.17 -7.60
CA ASP A 112 13.20 -3.72 -8.83
C ASP A 112 12.26 -2.94 -9.70
N ILE A 113 10.98 -3.33 -9.76
CA ILE A 113 9.99 -2.61 -10.54
C ILE A 113 9.75 -1.26 -9.91
N LEU A 114 9.66 -1.23 -8.58
CA LEU A 114 9.39 0.00 -7.87
C LEU A 114 10.52 1.02 -8.07
N ARG A 115 11.75 0.54 -8.15
CA ARG A 115 12.91 1.42 -8.27
C ARG A 115 13.16 1.95 -9.67
N LYS A 116 12.48 1.43 -10.66
CA LYS A 116 12.66 1.96 -12.01
C LYS A 116 12.07 3.35 -12.07
N SER A 117 12.79 4.28 -12.64
CA SER A 117 12.29 5.65 -12.75
C SER A 117 11.22 5.73 -13.83
N GLY A 118 10.35 6.70 -13.69
CA GLY A 118 9.31 6.94 -14.66
C GLY A 118 7.96 6.42 -14.21
N ALA A 119 6.92 6.77 -14.96
CA ALA A 119 5.56 6.38 -14.65
C ALA A 119 5.36 4.91 -14.96
N THR A 120 4.57 4.25 -14.13
CA THR A 120 4.29 2.82 -14.27
C THR A 120 2.81 2.59 -14.10
N LYS A 121 2.17 2.08 -15.15
CA LYS A 121 0.75 1.75 -15.05
C LYS A 121 0.60 0.42 -14.32
N VAL A 122 -0.35 0.37 -13.39
CA VAL A 122 -0.59 -0.85 -12.61
C VAL A 122 -2.06 -1.12 -12.50
N ARG A 123 -2.39 -2.40 -12.40
CA ARG A 123 -3.73 -2.83 -12.01
C ARG A 123 -3.59 -3.41 -10.61
N ILE A 124 -4.34 -2.84 -9.68
CA ILE A 124 -4.24 -3.22 -8.28
C ILE A 124 -5.41 -4.13 -7.93
N GLU A 125 -5.10 -5.29 -7.42
CA GLU A 125 -6.12 -6.30 -7.11
C GLU A 125 -5.84 -6.94 -5.77
N LEU A 126 -6.92 -7.37 -5.13
CA LEU A 126 -6.79 -8.17 -3.94
C LEU A 126 -6.34 -9.56 -4.37
N GLU A 127 -5.31 -10.09 -3.75
CA GLU A 127 -4.86 -11.44 -4.08
C GLU A 127 -5.65 -12.43 -3.25
N ARG A 128 -6.30 -13.36 -3.93
CA ARG A 128 -7.12 -14.31 -3.21
C ARG A 128 -6.24 -15.38 -2.60
N GLN A 129 -6.53 -15.70 -1.36
CA GLN A 129 -5.86 -16.80 -0.69
C GLN A 129 -6.68 -18.06 -0.93
N VAL A 130 -6.02 -19.13 -1.27
CA VAL A 130 -6.70 -20.36 -1.61
C VAL A 130 -6.58 -21.38 -0.52
#